data_bafdee6b95e49a2acf1eb579807bced8
#
_entry.id   bafdee6b95e49a2acf1eb579807bced8
#
_cell.length_a   1.000
_cell.length_b   1.000
_cell.length_c   1.000
_cell.angle_alpha   90.00
_cell.angle_beta   90.00
_cell.angle_gamma   90.00
#
_symmetry.space_group_name_H-M   'P 1'
#
loop_
_entity.id
_entity.type
_entity.pdbx_description
1 polymer ?
#
loop_
_entity_poly.entity_id
_entity_poly.type
_entity_poly.pdbx_seq_one_letter_code
_entity_poly.pdbx_strand_id
1 'polypeptide(L)'
;MMDRILPQEDFEISEFAYNAFKKQGVKIQTRTNVVSAQTVDDKVSVNLETSSGATELLEVEKVILAIGITANVEDLGLENTGIEMDKGHIKVDPYMSTGELGVFAIGDLVGPPWLAHKASHEAILCVERIVGIEGLQPLNINNIPACTYCRPQIASIGVTEDVAKQDGRKIKIGKFPYKANGKAISLGENEGLIKTIFDSETGELLGAHMIGSEVTELIQGFAVAKTLETTEEDLLKTIFPHPTLSEMMHESVLDAYDKAIHI
;
A
#
# COMPACT_ATOMS: atom_id res chain seq x y z
N MET A 1 0.69 18.27 -3.37
CA MET A 1 2.01 18.56 -3.91
C MET A 1 3.07 17.68 -3.30
N MET A 2 3.08 16.44 -3.71
CA MET A 2 4.03 15.46 -3.17
C MET A 2 5.35 15.55 -3.92
N ASP A 3 6.43 15.19 -3.26
CA ASP A 3 7.78 15.15 -3.83
C ASP A 3 8.04 13.88 -4.65
N ARG A 4 7.16 12.89 -4.51
CA ARG A 4 7.22 11.62 -5.27
C ARG A 4 5.80 11.13 -5.60
N ILE A 5 5.69 10.24 -6.56
CA ILE A 5 4.47 9.47 -6.80
C ILE A 5 4.33 8.38 -5.73
N LEU A 6 3.13 7.85 -5.53
CA LEU A 6 2.87 6.76 -4.59
C LEU A 6 3.51 6.99 -3.20
N PRO A 7 3.22 8.12 -2.53
CA PRO A 7 3.95 8.55 -1.33
C PRO A 7 3.77 7.60 -0.13
N GLN A 8 2.78 6.71 -0.17
CA GLN A 8 2.52 5.70 0.86
C GLN A 8 3.42 4.46 0.71
N GLU A 9 3.96 4.26 -0.50
CA GLU A 9 4.84 3.12 -0.77
C GLU A 9 6.27 3.36 -0.26
N ASP A 10 7.01 2.28 -0.07
CA ASP A 10 8.45 2.35 0.19
C ASP A 10 9.15 3.20 -0.87
N PHE A 11 10.18 3.95 -0.46
CA PHE A 11 10.86 4.89 -1.33
C PHE A 11 11.40 4.25 -2.61
N GLU A 12 12.03 3.08 -2.50
CA GLU A 12 12.61 2.40 -3.67
C GLU A 12 11.54 1.88 -4.62
N ILE A 13 10.38 1.44 -4.10
CA ILE A 13 9.24 1.03 -4.91
C ILE A 13 8.66 2.23 -5.66
N SER A 14 8.50 3.36 -4.98
CA SER A 14 8.04 4.61 -5.59
C SER A 14 9.00 5.10 -6.70
N GLU A 15 10.31 5.05 -6.45
CA GLU A 15 11.33 5.42 -7.44
C GLU A 15 11.34 4.46 -8.63
N PHE A 16 11.24 3.17 -8.39
CA PHE A 16 11.14 2.17 -9.45
C PHE A 16 9.90 2.44 -10.33
N ALA A 17 8.73 2.66 -9.72
CA ALA A 17 7.50 2.98 -10.42
C ALA A 17 7.61 4.25 -11.26
N TYR A 18 8.23 5.30 -10.70
CA TYR A 18 8.49 6.55 -11.41
C TYR A 18 9.29 6.31 -12.70
N ASN A 19 10.37 5.53 -12.60
CA ASN A 19 11.21 5.23 -13.74
C ASN A 19 10.51 4.35 -14.78
N ALA A 20 9.73 3.35 -14.34
CA ALA A 20 8.95 2.48 -15.21
C ALA A 20 7.88 3.26 -15.98
N PHE A 21 7.14 4.15 -15.32
CA PHE A 21 6.11 4.96 -15.98
C PHE A 21 6.72 5.98 -16.96
N LYS A 22 7.85 6.59 -16.59
CA LYS A 22 8.58 7.47 -17.56
C LYS A 22 9.02 6.72 -18.80
N LYS A 23 9.53 5.49 -18.65
CA LYS A 23 9.92 4.62 -19.78
C LYS A 23 8.73 4.30 -20.69
N GLN A 24 7.52 4.21 -20.11
CA GLN A 24 6.26 4.04 -20.86
C GLN A 24 5.76 5.33 -21.53
N GLY A 25 6.45 6.45 -21.35
CA GLY A 25 6.08 7.74 -21.95
C GLY A 25 5.16 8.61 -21.08
N VAL A 26 4.87 8.21 -19.85
CA VAL A 26 4.07 9.05 -18.92
C VAL A 26 4.91 10.24 -18.47
N LYS A 27 4.40 11.45 -18.66
CA LYS A 27 5.00 12.67 -18.13
C LYS A 27 4.58 12.87 -16.69
N ILE A 28 5.53 12.86 -15.78
CA ILE A 28 5.29 12.97 -14.34
C ILE A 28 5.89 14.26 -13.83
N GLN A 29 5.09 15.09 -13.19
CA GLN A 29 5.51 16.32 -12.53
C GLN A 29 5.21 16.25 -11.04
N THR A 30 6.24 16.01 -10.24
CA THR A 30 6.16 16.09 -8.77
C THR A 30 6.33 17.54 -8.31
N ARG A 31 5.96 17.84 -7.06
CA ARG A 31 6.06 19.20 -6.47
C ARG A 31 5.38 20.28 -7.32
N THR A 32 4.31 19.91 -8.02
CA THR A 32 3.56 20.79 -8.93
C THR A 32 2.11 20.85 -8.48
N ASN A 33 1.56 22.03 -8.38
CA ASN A 33 0.16 22.30 -8.08
C ASN A 33 -0.64 22.49 -9.35
N VAL A 34 -1.85 21.99 -9.38
CA VAL A 34 -2.89 22.42 -10.31
C VAL A 34 -3.60 23.63 -9.69
N VAL A 35 -3.37 24.80 -10.23
CA VAL A 35 -3.95 26.06 -9.74
C VAL A 35 -5.39 26.22 -10.21
N SER A 36 -5.63 25.93 -11.48
CA SER A 36 -6.98 25.96 -12.08
C SER A 36 -7.08 25.03 -13.28
N ALA A 37 -8.29 24.61 -13.58
CA ALA A 37 -8.63 23.90 -14.80
C ALA A 37 -9.92 24.51 -15.37
N GLN A 38 -9.93 24.87 -16.66
CA GLN A 38 -11.08 25.47 -17.32
C GLN A 38 -11.30 24.83 -18.67
N THR A 39 -12.56 24.49 -18.97
CA THR A 39 -12.93 24.02 -20.30
C THR A 39 -12.96 25.20 -21.28
N VAL A 40 -12.22 25.10 -22.37
CA VAL A 40 -12.17 26.06 -23.45
C VAL A 40 -12.39 25.26 -24.74
N ASP A 41 -13.52 25.49 -25.39
CA ASP A 41 -13.98 24.71 -26.53
C ASP A 41 -14.03 23.20 -26.21
N ASP A 42 -13.31 22.38 -26.98
CA ASP A 42 -13.25 20.92 -26.81
C ASP A 42 -12.04 20.45 -25.94
N LYS A 43 -11.33 21.39 -25.31
CA LYS A 43 -10.15 21.12 -24.51
C LYS A 43 -10.28 21.63 -23.08
N VAL A 44 -9.39 21.17 -22.22
CA VAL A 44 -9.22 21.68 -20.87
C VAL A 44 -7.86 22.38 -20.77
N SER A 45 -7.90 23.66 -20.41
CA SER A 45 -6.73 24.48 -20.13
C SER A 45 -6.40 24.39 -18.64
N VAL A 46 -5.24 23.88 -18.31
CA VAL A 46 -4.81 23.60 -16.93
C VAL A 46 -3.61 24.48 -16.58
N ASN A 47 -3.76 25.32 -15.58
CA ASN A 47 -2.66 26.12 -15.04
C ASN A 47 -1.94 25.34 -13.95
N LEU A 48 -0.65 25.14 -14.14
CA LEU A 48 0.25 24.47 -13.22
C LEU A 48 1.21 25.47 -12.57
N GLU A 49 1.57 25.22 -11.32
CA GLU A 49 2.60 25.98 -10.60
C GLU A 49 3.56 25.02 -9.91
N THR A 50 4.83 25.14 -10.21
CA THR A 50 5.89 24.35 -9.56
C THR A 50 6.27 24.94 -8.21
N SER A 51 6.96 24.17 -7.38
CA SER A 51 7.48 24.64 -6.09
C SER A 51 8.47 25.82 -6.21
N SER A 52 9.04 26.07 -7.38
CA SER A 52 9.89 27.23 -7.66
C SER A 52 9.10 28.48 -8.05
N GLY A 53 7.77 28.40 -8.13
CA GLY A 53 6.90 29.49 -8.58
C GLY A 53 6.80 29.65 -10.10
N ALA A 54 7.41 28.75 -10.88
CA ALA A 54 7.23 28.76 -12.32
C ALA A 54 5.83 28.25 -12.69
N THR A 55 5.18 28.95 -13.61
CA THR A 55 3.85 28.60 -14.10
C THR A 55 3.93 27.97 -15.49
N GLU A 56 3.08 26.98 -15.74
CA GLU A 56 2.94 26.31 -17.03
C GLU A 56 1.46 26.21 -17.38
N LEU A 57 1.14 26.47 -18.65
CA LEU A 57 -0.19 26.23 -19.21
C LEU A 57 -0.17 24.92 -20.00
N LEU A 58 -0.97 23.95 -19.60
CA LEU A 58 -1.11 22.66 -20.26
C LEU A 58 -2.51 22.57 -20.88
N GLU A 59 -2.58 22.26 -22.18
CA GLU A 59 -3.84 21.95 -22.85
C GLU A 59 -3.98 20.44 -23.02
N VAL A 60 -5.11 19.88 -22.56
CA VAL A 60 -5.44 18.46 -22.64
C VAL A 60 -6.88 18.24 -23.07
N GLU A 61 -7.19 17.08 -23.59
CA GLU A 61 -8.56 16.73 -23.97
C GLU A 61 -9.43 16.40 -22.74
N LYS A 62 -8.85 15.81 -21.72
CA LYS A 62 -9.55 15.42 -20.48
C LYS A 62 -8.65 15.56 -19.27
N VAL A 63 -9.25 15.87 -18.12
CA VAL A 63 -8.61 15.87 -16.81
C VAL A 63 -9.30 14.83 -15.93
N ILE A 64 -8.51 13.99 -15.30
CA ILE A 64 -8.99 13.04 -14.29
C ILE A 64 -8.56 13.58 -12.93
N LEU A 65 -9.55 13.82 -12.06
CA LEU A 65 -9.33 14.26 -10.69
C LEU A 65 -9.23 13.04 -9.76
N ALA A 66 -8.04 12.79 -9.23
CA ALA A 66 -7.75 11.66 -8.35
C ALA A 66 -6.88 12.09 -7.16
N ILE A 67 -7.26 13.19 -6.49
CA ILE A 67 -6.47 13.85 -5.44
C ILE A 67 -6.79 13.39 -4.02
N GLY A 68 -7.61 12.39 -3.87
CA GLY A 68 -8.03 11.83 -2.59
C GLY A 68 -9.51 11.45 -2.59
N ILE A 69 -9.97 10.97 -1.44
CA ILE A 69 -11.36 10.62 -1.21
C ILE A 69 -11.86 11.29 0.09
N THR A 70 -13.17 11.43 0.20
CA THR A 70 -13.88 11.83 1.41
C THR A 70 -14.94 10.79 1.73
N ALA A 71 -15.25 10.60 3.00
CA ALA A 71 -16.36 9.73 3.40
C ALA A 71 -17.68 10.34 2.94
N ASN A 72 -18.60 9.52 2.42
CA ASN A 72 -19.96 9.95 2.08
C ASN A 72 -20.83 9.89 3.33
N VAL A 73 -20.84 10.98 4.08
CA VAL A 73 -21.54 11.10 5.36
C VAL A 73 -22.64 12.16 5.34
N GLU A 74 -22.86 12.79 4.20
CA GLU A 74 -23.88 13.81 3.99
C GLU A 74 -25.27 13.17 4.08
N ASP A 75 -26.22 13.91 4.65
CA ASP A 75 -27.65 13.56 4.74
C ASP A 75 -27.95 12.24 5.48
N LEU A 76 -27.01 11.76 6.32
CA LEU A 76 -27.22 10.60 7.19
C LEU A 76 -27.91 10.97 8.51
N GLY A 77 -28.13 12.24 8.79
CA GLY A 77 -28.75 12.72 10.04
C GLY A 77 -27.83 12.58 11.25
N LEU A 78 -26.51 12.52 11.05
CA LEU A 78 -25.51 12.35 12.13
C LEU A 78 -25.58 13.46 13.17
N GLU A 79 -26.01 14.65 12.78
CA GLU A 79 -26.23 15.80 13.66
C GLU A 79 -27.30 15.56 14.73
N ASN A 80 -28.16 14.54 14.56
CA ASN A 80 -29.19 14.14 15.52
C ASN A 80 -28.75 13.01 16.45
N THR A 81 -27.47 12.63 16.39
CA THR A 81 -26.87 11.50 17.13
C THR A 81 -25.67 11.97 17.94
N GLY A 82 -25.17 11.12 18.83
CA GLY A 82 -23.91 11.34 19.55
C GLY A 82 -22.67 10.90 18.78
N ILE A 83 -22.77 10.60 17.48
CA ILE A 83 -21.66 10.10 16.65
C ILE A 83 -20.63 11.21 16.43
N GLU A 84 -19.39 10.91 16.80
CA GLU A 84 -18.25 11.81 16.59
C GLU A 84 -17.63 11.61 15.22
N MET A 85 -17.13 12.72 14.65
CA MET A 85 -16.38 12.73 13.39
C MET A 85 -14.92 13.10 13.65
N ASP A 86 -14.00 12.44 12.94
CA ASP A 86 -12.58 12.81 12.90
C ASP A 86 -12.13 12.95 11.44
N LYS A 87 -11.64 14.13 11.07
CA LYS A 87 -11.14 14.45 9.70
C LYS A 87 -12.10 14.03 8.58
N GLY A 88 -13.40 14.17 8.79
CA GLY A 88 -14.44 13.83 7.82
C GLY A 88 -14.84 12.35 7.81
N HIS A 89 -14.34 11.54 8.72
CA HIS A 89 -14.71 10.13 8.89
C HIS A 89 -15.46 9.90 10.20
N ILE A 90 -16.30 8.88 10.24
CA ILE A 90 -16.96 8.47 11.49
C ILE A 90 -15.93 7.83 12.42
N LYS A 91 -15.83 8.35 13.64
CA LYS A 91 -14.95 7.79 14.66
C LYS A 91 -15.57 6.53 15.24
N VAL A 92 -14.80 5.47 15.29
CA VAL A 92 -15.19 4.17 15.86
C VAL A 92 -14.15 3.66 16.86
N ASP A 93 -14.59 2.79 17.74
CA ASP A 93 -13.69 2.01 18.59
C ASP A 93 -13.02 0.85 17.77
N PRO A 94 -12.08 0.10 18.35
CA PRO A 94 -11.44 -1.02 17.66
C PRO A 94 -12.39 -2.15 17.20
N TYR A 95 -13.64 -2.12 17.62
CA TYR A 95 -14.69 -3.09 17.27
C TYR A 95 -15.84 -2.45 16.48
N MET A 96 -15.57 -1.34 15.82
CA MET A 96 -16.47 -0.63 14.88
C MET A 96 -17.68 0.05 15.54
N SER A 97 -17.72 0.22 16.87
CA SER A 97 -18.78 0.98 17.55
C SER A 97 -18.56 2.48 17.39
N THR A 98 -19.61 3.23 17.07
CA THR A 98 -19.57 4.69 16.92
C THR A 98 -19.72 5.45 18.26
N GLY A 99 -19.96 4.73 19.36
CA GLY A 99 -20.35 5.36 20.65
C GLY A 99 -21.86 5.62 20.77
N GLU A 100 -22.61 5.68 19.68
CA GLU A 100 -24.09 5.72 19.70
C GLU A 100 -24.62 4.30 19.87
N LEU A 101 -25.56 4.10 20.79
CA LEU A 101 -26.07 2.78 21.15
C LEU A 101 -26.71 2.07 19.96
N GLY A 102 -26.16 0.90 19.61
CA GLY A 102 -26.66 0.07 18.52
C GLY A 102 -26.27 0.55 17.12
N VAL A 103 -25.39 1.56 17.02
CA VAL A 103 -24.90 2.08 15.74
C VAL A 103 -23.42 1.77 15.56
N PHE A 104 -23.09 1.19 14.43
CA PHE A 104 -21.74 0.79 14.04
C PHE A 104 -21.40 1.40 12.67
N ALA A 105 -20.11 1.60 12.39
CA ALA A 105 -19.64 2.05 11.09
C ALA A 105 -18.39 1.27 10.67
N ILE A 106 -18.31 0.94 9.38
CA ILE A 106 -17.24 0.16 8.77
C ILE A 106 -16.86 0.71 7.40
N GLY A 107 -15.72 0.26 6.88
CA GLY A 107 -15.28 0.57 5.52
C GLY A 107 -14.71 1.97 5.38
N ASP A 108 -14.90 2.57 4.20
CA ASP A 108 -14.30 3.86 3.87
C ASP A 108 -14.82 5.00 4.75
N LEU A 109 -15.99 4.84 5.36
CA LEU A 109 -16.57 5.82 6.30
C LEU A 109 -15.73 6.02 7.56
N VAL A 110 -14.95 5.01 7.98
CA VAL A 110 -14.19 5.04 9.24
C VAL A 110 -12.71 5.37 9.05
N GLY A 111 -12.31 5.69 7.82
CA GLY A 111 -10.96 6.17 7.51
C GLY A 111 -10.04 5.14 6.85
N PRO A 112 -8.80 5.56 6.58
CA PRO A 112 -7.81 4.75 5.88
C PRO A 112 -7.37 3.50 6.66
N PRO A 113 -6.79 2.51 5.96
CA PRO A 113 -6.68 2.41 4.51
C PRO A 113 -8.05 2.12 3.85
N TRP A 114 -8.32 2.79 2.73
CA TRP A 114 -9.59 2.64 1.99
C TRP A 114 -9.52 1.43 1.06
N LEU A 115 -9.75 0.24 1.62
CA LEU A 115 -9.57 -1.04 0.95
C LEU A 115 -10.79 -1.95 1.21
N ALA A 116 -11.32 -2.53 0.15
CA ALA A 116 -12.53 -3.38 0.22
C ALA A 116 -12.33 -4.59 1.16
N HIS A 117 -11.16 -5.21 1.15
CA HIS A 117 -10.86 -6.34 2.04
C HIS A 117 -10.73 -5.91 3.51
N LYS A 118 -10.25 -4.69 3.81
CA LYS A 118 -10.33 -4.11 5.17
C LYS A 118 -11.78 -4.00 5.61
N ALA A 119 -12.63 -3.39 4.78
CA ALA A 119 -14.06 -3.22 5.07
C ALA A 119 -14.76 -4.57 5.32
N SER A 120 -14.42 -5.62 4.55
CA SER A 120 -14.96 -6.97 4.75
C SER A 120 -14.58 -7.55 6.10
N HIS A 121 -13.32 -7.39 6.52
CA HIS A 121 -12.86 -7.86 7.84
C HIS A 121 -13.44 -7.04 9.00
N GLU A 122 -13.59 -5.72 8.82
CA GLU A 122 -14.30 -4.88 9.79
C GLU A 122 -15.75 -5.31 9.95
N ALA A 123 -16.44 -5.68 8.85
CA ALA A 123 -17.80 -6.18 8.89
C ALA A 123 -17.93 -7.48 9.70
N ILE A 124 -17.01 -8.42 9.47
CA ILE A 124 -16.97 -9.69 10.22
C ILE A 124 -16.78 -9.41 11.71
N LEU A 125 -15.75 -8.64 12.06
CA LEU A 125 -15.42 -8.28 13.44
C LEU A 125 -16.59 -7.55 14.14
N CYS A 126 -17.25 -6.64 13.42
CA CYS A 126 -18.41 -5.90 13.90
C CYS A 126 -19.59 -6.85 14.22
N VAL A 127 -19.93 -7.76 13.30
CA VAL A 127 -21.04 -8.70 13.49
C VAL A 127 -20.72 -9.70 14.61
N GLU A 128 -19.52 -10.22 14.69
CA GLU A 128 -19.07 -11.09 15.77
C GLU A 128 -19.17 -10.40 17.14
N ARG A 129 -18.83 -9.13 17.20
CA ARG A 129 -18.99 -8.29 18.40
C ARG A 129 -20.46 -8.12 18.79
N ILE A 130 -21.34 -7.85 17.81
CA ILE A 130 -22.79 -7.67 18.04
C ILE A 130 -23.41 -8.95 18.60
N VAL A 131 -23.03 -10.13 18.10
CA VAL A 131 -23.57 -11.41 18.57
C VAL A 131 -22.88 -11.95 19.83
N GLY A 132 -21.91 -11.21 20.37
CA GLY A 132 -21.27 -11.54 21.66
C GLY A 132 -20.21 -12.64 21.60
N ILE A 133 -19.53 -12.82 20.46
CA ILE A 133 -18.36 -13.73 20.40
C ILE A 133 -17.28 -13.19 21.33
N GLU A 134 -16.73 -14.07 22.17
CA GLU A 134 -15.65 -13.75 23.09
C GLU A 134 -14.27 -13.93 22.44
N GLY A 135 -13.25 -13.23 22.97
CA GLY A 135 -11.84 -13.37 22.55
C GLY A 135 -11.50 -12.68 21.22
N LEU A 136 -12.39 -11.84 20.72
CA LEU A 136 -12.14 -11.06 19.49
C LEU A 136 -10.91 -10.17 19.63
N GLN A 137 -10.10 -10.13 18.58
CA GLN A 137 -8.94 -9.24 18.49
C GLN A 137 -9.22 -8.13 17.48
N PRO A 138 -8.84 -6.88 17.76
CA PRO A 138 -8.89 -5.80 16.78
C PRO A 138 -8.05 -6.10 15.53
N LEU A 139 -8.44 -5.52 14.40
CA LEU A 139 -7.63 -5.61 13.18
C LEU A 139 -6.29 -4.91 13.37
N ASN A 140 -5.21 -5.62 13.04
CA ASN A 140 -3.89 -5.02 12.96
C ASN A 140 -3.71 -4.40 11.57
N ILE A 141 -3.72 -3.07 11.51
CA ILE A 141 -3.60 -2.31 10.24
C ILE A 141 -2.30 -2.67 9.50
N ASN A 142 -1.22 -2.94 10.22
CA ASN A 142 0.07 -3.32 9.62
C ASN A 142 0.04 -4.71 8.95
N ASN A 143 -1.02 -5.50 9.15
CA ASN A 143 -1.18 -6.79 8.50
C ASN A 143 -2.17 -6.74 7.33
N ILE A 144 -2.64 -5.55 6.95
CA ILE A 144 -3.52 -5.37 5.79
C ILE A 144 -2.65 -5.14 4.55
N PRO A 145 -2.66 -6.06 3.55
CA PRO A 145 -1.92 -5.85 2.32
C PRO A 145 -2.59 -4.77 1.47
N ALA A 146 -1.77 -3.97 0.80
CA ALA A 146 -2.22 -2.98 -0.18
C ALA A 146 -1.74 -3.37 -1.59
N CYS A 147 -2.59 -3.16 -2.59
CA CYS A 147 -2.29 -3.46 -3.99
C CYS A 147 -2.64 -2.28 -4.89
N THR A 148 -1.73 -1.94 -5.79
CA THR A 148 -1.96 -0.96 -6.86
C THR A 148 -1.91 -1.68 -8.21
N TYR A 149 -3.06 -1.72 -8.89
CA TYR A 149 -3.26 -2.43 -10.15
C TYR A 149 -2.83 -1.58 -11.34
N CYS A 150 -1.53 -1.49 -11.54
CA CYS A 150 -0.88 -0.79 -12.65
C CYS A 150 0.11 -1.73 -13.35
N ARG A 151 0.94 -1.22 -14.26
CA ARG A 151 2.00 -2.02 -14.89
C ARG A 151 3.32 -1.24 -14.84
N PRO A 152 4.33 -1.79 -14.12
CA PRO A 152 4.30 -3.00 -13.27
C PRO A 152 3.34 -2.87 -12.09
N GLN A 153 2.78 -3.98 -11.61
CA GLN A 153 1.93 -4.02 -10.41
C GLN A 153 2.75 -3.66 -9.16
N ILE A 154 2.07 -3.15 -8.13
CA ILE A 154 2.70 -2.86 -6.84
C ILE A 154 1.88 -3.52 -5.75
N ALA A 155 2.57 -4.08 -4.75
CA ALA A 155 1.94 -4.62 -3.55
C ALA A 155 2.83 -4.41 -2.34
N SER A 156 2.21 -4.13 -1.21
CA SER A 156 2.92 -3.88 0.04
C SER A 156 2.15 -4.38 1.26
N ILE A 157 2.88 -4.70 2.31
CA ILE A 157 2.33 -5.02 3.63
C ILE A 157 3.33 -4.61 4.71
N GLY A 158 2.83 -4.15 5.84
CA GLY A 158 3.66 -3.73 6.97
C GLY A 158 4.24 -2.34 6.82
N VAL A 159 5.35 -2.09 7.50
CA VAL A 159 5.97 -0.76 7.54
C VAL A 159 7.05 -0.61 6.47
N THR A 160 7.21 0.60 5.96
CA THR A 160 8.31 0.94 5.05
C THR A 160 9.64 1.04 5.80
N GLU A 161 10.75 1.02 5.05
CA GLU A 161 12.08 1.21 5.61
C GLU A 161 12.19 2.53 6.40
N ASP A 162 11.64 3.62 5.86
CA ASP A 162 11.68 4.94 6.50
C ASP A 162 10.91 4.93 7.83
N VAL A 163 9.72 4.32 7.87
CA VAL A 163 8.92 4.21 9.09
C VAL A 163 9.65 3.35 10.13
N ALA A 164 10.18 2.19 9.76
CA ALA A 164 10.91 1.34 10.68
C ALA A 164 12.14 2.04 11.30
N LYS A 165 12.86 2.85 10.50
CA LYS A 165 13.99 3.66 10.98
C LYS A 165 13.53 4.79 11.90
N GLN A 166 12.44 5.48 11.58
CA GLN A 166 11.87 6.54 12.42
C GLN A 166 11.40 6.01 13.78
N ASP A 167 10.88 4.79 13.81
CA ASP A 167 10.52 4.08 15.05
C ASP A 167 11.72 3.59 15.85
N GLY A 168 12.95 3.85 15.38
CA GLY A 168 14.20 3.50 16.05
C GLY A 168 14.55 2.01 15.98
N ARG A 169 13.88 1.23 15.11
CA ARG A 169 14.17 -0.19 14.94
C ARG A 169 15.51 -0.41 14.23
N LYS A 170 16.22 -1.41 14.66
CA LYS A 170 17.39 -1.93 13.93
C LYS A 170 16.88 -2.92 12.90
N ILE A 171 17.13 -2.65 11.63
CA ILE A 171 16.55 -3.44 10.55
C ILE A 171 17.59 -4.14 9.68
N LYS A 172 17.19 -5.26 9.11
CA LYS A 172 17.84 -5.91 7.98
C LYS A 172 16.92 -5.82 6.76
N ILE A 173 17.52 -5.55 5.63
CA ILE A 173 16.80 -5.36 4.37
C ILE A 173 17.32 -6.36 3.37
N GLY A 174 16.41 -7.08 2.74
CA GLY A 174 16.72 -7.93 1.61
C GLY A 174 16.02 -7.46 0.35
N LYS A 175 16.67 -7.66 -0.79
CA LYS A 175 16.18 -7.22 -2.09
C LYS A 175 16.47 -8.28 -3.13
N PHE A 176 15.48 -8.55 -3.97
CA PHE A 176 15.70 -9.45 -5.11
C PHE A 176 15.08 -8.89 -6.38
N PRO A 177 15.89 -8.65 -7.44
CA PRO A 177 15.40 -8.09 -8.69
C PRO A 177 14.80 -9.19 -9.58
N TYR A 178 13.71 -8.91 -10.26
CA TYR A 178 13.04 -9.80 -11.21
C TYR A 178 13.98 -10.36 -12.30
N LYS A 179 14.93 -9.55 -12.76
CA LYS A 179 15.91 -9.94 -13.79
C LYS A 179 16.79 -11.13 -13.42
N ALA A 180 16.88 -11.47 -12.13
CA ALA A 180 17.63 -12.61 -11.62
C ALA A 180 16.78 -13.88 -11.47
N ASN A 181 15.45 -13.81 -11.70
CA ASN A 181 14.54 -14.94 -11.58
C ASN A 181 14.28 -15.61 -12.93
N GLY A 182 14.56 -16.91 -13.03
CA GLY A 182 14.41 -17.67 -14.27
C GLY A 182 12.98 -17.70 -14.82
N LYS A 183 11.96 -17.75 -13.93
CA LYS A 183 10.55 -17.70 -14.35
C LYS A 183 10.17 -16.34 -14.90
N ALA A 184 10.59 -15.25 -14.26
CA ALA A 184 10.37 -13.90 -14.75
C ALA A 184 10.98 -13.68 -16.14
N ILE A 185 12.22 -14.16 -16.34
CA ILE A 185 12.91 -14.11 -17.64
C ILE A 185 12.13 -14.90 -18.69
N SER A 186 11.68 -16.13 -18.37
CA SER A 186 10.95 -16.98 -19.31
C SER A 186 9.59 -16.40 -19.73
N LEU A 187 8.98 -15.58 -18.86
CA LEU A 187 7.74 -14.88 -19.15
C LEU A 187 7.95 -13.56 -19.90
N GLY A 188 9.19 -13.07 -20.01
CA GLY A 188 9.47 -11.74 -20.53
C GLY A 188 9.10 -10.59 -19.56
N GLU A 189 8.85 -10.90 -18.29
CA GLU A 189 8.40 -9.98 -17.24
C GLU A 189 9.51 -9.76 -16.20
N ASN A 190 10.69 -9.34 -16.66
CA ASN A 190 11.91 -9.23 -15.85
C ASN A 190 12.14 -7.85 -15.20
N GLU A 191 11.15 -6.96 -15.27
CA GLU A 191 11.18 -5.66 -14.60
C GLU A 191 10.47 -5.77 -13.25
N GLY A 192 11.18 -5.57 -12.16
CA GLY A 192 10.61 -5.61 -10.82
C GLY A 192 11.63 -5.79 -9.71
N LEU A 193 11.14 -5.65 -8.49
CA LEU A 193 11.89 -5.77 -7.26
C LEU A 193 10.99 -6.35 -6.16
N ILE A 194 11.53 -7.25 -5.36
CA ILE A 194 10.97 -7.64 -4.07
C ILE A 194 11.90 -7.13 -2.98
N LYS A 195 11.35 -6.42 -2.02
CA LYS A 195 12.06 -5.88 -0.85
C LYS A 195 11.39 -6.38 0.42
N THR A 196 12.18 -6.93 1.34
CA THR A 196 11.76 -7.37 2.68
C THR A 196 12.51 -6.60 3.75
N ILE A 197 11.84 -6.34 4.87
CA ILE A 197 12.36 -5.59 6.01
C ILE A 197 12.14 -6.42 7.26
N PHE A 198 13.22 -6.74 7.98
CA PHE A 198 13.19 -7.51 9.22
C PHE A 198 13.71 -6.69 10.38
N ASP A 199 13.15 -6.91 11.55
CA ASP A 199 13.78 -6.49 12.79
C ASP A 199 15.02 -7.36 13.06
N SER A 200 16.18 -6.73 13.23
CA SER A 200 17.45 -7.46 13.38
C SER A 200 17.62 -8.09 14.75
N GLU A 201 16.82 -7.71 15.75
CA GLU A 201 16.89 -8.23 17.12
C GLU A 201 15.92 -9.39 17.36
N THR A 202 14.74 -9.32 16.75
CA THR A 202 13.66 -10.32 16.95
C THR A 202 13.48 -11.26 15.77
N GLY A 203 13.95 -10.89 14.58
CA GLY A 203 13.71 -11.61 13.33
C GLY A 203 12.32 -11.39 12.74
N GLU A 204 11.48 -10.55 13.34
CA GLU A 204 10.13 -10.24 12.87
C GLU A 204 10.15 -9.67 11.46
N LEU A 205 9.28 -10.18 10.59
CA LEU A 205 9.00 -9.56 9.29
C LEU A 205 8.21 -8.26 9.50
N LEU A 206 8.87 -7.10 9.42
CA LEU A 206 8.27 -5.78 9.61
C LEU A 206 7.49 -5.33 8.40
N GLY A 207 7.99 -5.61 7.20
CA GLY A 207 7.35 -5.21 5.97
C GLY A 207 7.87 -5.94 4.74
N ALA A 208 7.04 -5.98 3.71
CA ALA A 208 7.39 -6.45 2.37
C ALA A 208 6.79 -5.50 1.33
N HIS A 209 7.60 -5.07 0.37
CA HIS A 209 7.25 -4.10 -0.64
C HIS A 209 7.71 -4.60 -2.00
N MET A 210 6.80 -4.69 -2.94
CA MET A 210 7.05 -5.38 -4.21
C MET A 210 6.54 -4.56 -5.38
N ILE A 211 7.28 -4.60 -6.47
CA ILE A 211 6.87 -4.06 -7.76
C ILE A 211 7.26 -5.03 -8.87
N GLY A 212 6.34 -5.37 -9.75
CA GLY A 212 6.58 -6.31 -10.85
C GLY A 212 5.32 -7.06 -11.27
N SER A 213 5.48 -8.07 -12.12
CA SER A 213 4.39 -8.94 -12.54
C SER A 213 3.92 -9.82 -11.39
N GLU A 214 2.59 -9.99 -11.23
CA GLU A 214 1.94 -10.88 -10.28
C GLU A 214 2.20 -10.56 -8.79
N VAL A 215 2.76 -9.39 -8.44
CA VAL A 215 3.01 -9.06 -7.02
C VAL A 215 1.73 -8.92 -6.21
N THR A 216 0.61 -8.57 -6.85
CA THR A 216 -0.70 -8.49 -6.19
C THR A 216 -1.23 -9.86 -5.74
N GLU A 217 -0.77 -10.95 -6.37
CA GLU A 217 -1.03 -12.31 -5.94
C GLU A 217 0.04 -12.81 -4.96
N LEU A 218 1.31 -12.48 -5.22
CA LEU A 218 2.43 -12.93 -4.40
C LEU A 218 2.42 -12.36 -2.98
N ILE A 219 1.93 -11.12 -2.78
CA ILE A 219 1.91 -10.47 -1.46
C ILE A 219 1.18 -11.30 -0.40
N GLN A 220 0.24 -12.16 -0.81
CA GLN A 220 -0.51 -13.02 0.08
C GLN A 220 0.40 -13.93 0.91
N GLY A 221 1.52 -14.39 0.37
CA GLY A 221 2.50 -15.18 1.11
C GLY A 221 3.07 -14.43 2.32
N PHE A 222 3.42 -13.16 2.15
CA PHE A 222 3.88 -12.32 3.25
C PHE A 222 2.75 -11.91 4.19
N ALA A 223 1.52 -11.78 3.70
CA ALA A 223 0.37 -11.51 4.55
C ALA A 223 0.09 -12.68 5.52
N VAL A 224 0.18 -13.92 5.03
CA VAL A 224 0.10 -15.13 5.88
C VAL A 224 1.25 -15.17 6.87
N ALA A 225 2.48 -14.92 6.42
CA ALA A 225 3.66 -14.90 7.28
C ALA A 225 3.50 -13.89 8.43
N LYS A 226 3.09 -12.64 8.14
CA LYS A 226 2.86 -11.62 9.17
C LYS A 226 1.73 -11.98 10.13
N THR A 227 0.64 -12.56 9.63
CA THR A 227 -0.49 -12.97 10.47
C THR A 227 -0.11 -14.09 11.44
N LEU A 228 0.81 -14.97 11.03
CA LEU A 228 1.34 -16.07 11.84
C LEU A 228 2.53 -15.65 12.72
N GLU A 229 2.91 -14.35 12.67
CA GLU A 229 4.05 -13.81 13.42
C GLU A 229 5.35 -14.58 13.15
N THR A 230 5.55 -15.00 11.88
CA THR A 230 6.76 -15.75 11.49
C THR A 230 8.01 -14.88 11.56
N THR A 231 9.11 -15.53 11.89
CA THR A 231 10.43 -14.91 11.86
C THR A 231 11.15 -15.21 10.52
N GLU A 232 12.30 -14.58 10.33
CA GLU A 232 13.19 -14.89 9.22
C GLU A 232 13.57 -16.36 9.17
N GLU A 233 13.76 -17.03 10.34
CA GLU A 233 14.13 -18.44 10.39
C GLU A 233 13.09 -19.35 9.74
N ASP A 234 11.80 -19.05 9.94
CA ASP A 234 10.71 -19.79 9.34
C ASP A 234 10.69 -19.61 7.82
N LEU A 235 10.86 -18.35 7.37
CA LEU A 235 10.90 -18.01 5.95
C LEU A 235 12.13 -18.58 5.25
N LEU A 236 13.32 -18.56 5.89
CA LEU A 236 14.54 -19.17 5.37
C LEU A 236 14.43 -20.70 5.22
N LYS A 237 13.63 -21.36 6.05
CA LYS A 237 13.41 -22.81 6.01
C LYS A 237 12.23 -23.23 5.12
N THR A 238 11.39 -22.28 4.72
CA THR A 238 10.23 -22.54 3.85
C THR A 238 10.69 -22.95 2.46
N ILE A 239 10.13 -24.04 1.94
CA ILE A 239 10.43 -24.51 0.58
C ILE A 239 9.50 -23.80 -0.40
N PHE A 240 10.09 -23.07 -1.33
CA PHE A 240 9.37 -22.43 -2.43
C PHE A 240 9.44 -23.30 -3.70
N PRO A 241 8.35 -23.45 -4.45
CA PRO A 241 8.34 -24.29 -5.65
C PRO A 241 9.16 -23.68 -6.79
N HIS A 242 9.84 -24.53 -7.55
CA HIS A 242 10.62 -24.16 -8.73
C HIS A 242 10.03 -24.78 -10.02
N PRO A 243 9.93 -24.04 -11.17
CA PRO A 243 10.25 -22.62 -11.34
C PRO A 243 9.04 -21.71 -11.10
N THR A 244 9.16 -20.72 -10.25
CA THR A 244 8.07 -19.78 -9.94
C THR A 244 8.57 -18.35 -9.72
N LEU A 245 7.65 -17.38 -9.73
CA LEU A 245 7.93 -16.02 -9.29
C LEU A 245 8.07 -15.93 -7.76
N SER A 246 7.42 -16.82 -7.00
CA SER A 246 7.48 -16.82 -5.54
C SER A 246 8.88 -17.12 -4.98
N GLU A 247 9.78 -17.75 -5.76
CA GLU A 247 11.18 -17.94 -5.36
C GLU A 247 11.88 -16.61 -5.06
N MET A 248 11.47 -15.52 -5.71
CA MET A 248 12.01 -14.18 -5.43
C MET A 248 11.69 -13.69 -4.02
N MET A 249 10.58 -14.14 -3.45
CA MET A 249 10.23 -13.85 -2.06
C MET A 249 11.26 -14.49 -1.12
N HIS A 250 11.60 -15.77 -1.36
CA HIS A 250 12.62 -16.48 -0.59
C HIS A 250 14.00 -15.85 -0.75
N GLU A 251 14.40 -15.53 -1.99
CA GLU A 251 15.69 -14.90 -2.28
C GLU A 251 15.83 -13.53 -1.61
N SER A 252 14.74 -12.74 -1.52
CA SER A 252 14.77 -11.46 -0.80
C SER A 252 14.97 -11.66 0.71
N VAL A 253 14.44 -12.75 1.29
CA VAL A 253 14.72 -13.09 2.69
C VAL A 253 16.16 -13.56 2.86
N LEU A 254 16.67 -14.40 1.95
CA LEU A 254 18.08 -14.83 1.96
C LEU A 254 19.03 -13.63 1.86
N ASP A 255 18.74 -12.66 1.00
CA ASP A 255 19.56 -11.45 0.82
C ASP A 255 19.65 -10.61 2.10
N ALA A 256 18.55 -10.48 2.86
CA ALA A 256 18.57 -9.78 4.15
C ALA A 256 19.58 -10.36 5.16
N TYR A 257 20.04 -11.59 4.94
CA TYR A 257 20.95 -12.34 5.80
C TYR A 257 22.25 -12.78 5.11
N ASP A 258 22.62 -12.12 4.01
CA ASP A 258 23.83 -12.39 3.22
C ASP A 258 23.91 -13.84 2.71
N LYS A 259 22.75 -14.45 2.39
CA LYS A 259 22.62 -15.85 1.95
C LYS A 259 22.01 -16.00 0.55
N ALA A 260 21.78 -14.91 -0.18
CA ALA A 260 21.24 -14.98 -1.54
C ALA A 260 22.07 -15.91 -2.43
N ILE A 261 21.37 -16.67 -3.29
CA ILE A 261 22.03 -17.71 -4.11
C ILE A 261 22.14 -17.24 -5.56
N HIS A 262 21.19 -16.44 -6.03
CA HIS A 262 21.06 -16.12 -7.46
C HIS A 262 21.38 -14.65 -7.81
N ILE A 263 21.90 -13.86 -6.88
CA ILE A 263 22.39 -12.48 -7.09
C ILE A 263 23.80 -12.28 -6.55
#